data_fd2442536db849f1ad66528163985655
#
_entry.id   fd2442536db849f1ad66528163985655
#
_cell.length_a   1.000
_cell.length_b   1.000
_cell.length_c   1.000
_cell.angle_alpha   90.00
_cell.angle_beta   90.00
_cell.angle_gamma   90.00
#
_symmetry.space_group_name_H-M   'P 1'
#
loop_
_entity.id
_entity.type
_entity.pdbx_description
1 polymer ?
#
loop_
_entity_poly.entity_id
_entity_poly.type
_entity_poly.pdbx_seq_one_letter_code
_entity_poly.pdbx_strand_id
1 'polypeptide(L)' 'MTTVTIRIPMKMSKQLRRLCREQEKSASEVLRESLRRYLAEEELEQIRRKLRPYAEAQGIFTDEDVFKVVS' A
#
# COMPACT_ATOMS: atom_id res chain seq x y z
N MET A 1 1.36 18.15 12.47
CA MET A 1 0.63 16.97 11.94
C MET A 1 -0.79 17.35 11.55
N THR A 2 -1.27 16.78 10.47
CA THR A 2 -2.64 16.95 10.05
C THR A 2 -3.50 15.82 10.61
N THR A 3 -4.72 16.12 11.02
CA THR A 3 -5.64 15.13 11.55
C THR A 3 -6.68 14.76 10.50
N VAL A 4 -6.92 13.46 10.33
CA VAL A 4 -7.96 12.95 9.43
C VAL A 4 -8.91 12.08 10.24
N THR A 5 -10.20 12.33 10.11
CA THR A 5 -11.24 11.57 10.82
C THR A 5 -12.06 10.77 9.82
N ILE A 6 -12.18 9.48 10.07
CA ILE A 6 -12.96 8.58 9.21
C ILE A 6 -13.87 7.71 10.06
N ARG A 7 -14.93 7.20 9.44
CA ARG A 7 -15.83 6.23 10.05
C ARG A 7 -15.53 4.86 9.43
N ILE A 8 -15.46 3.84 10.28
CA ILE A 8 -15.24 2.46 9.82
C ILE A 8 -16.38 1.56 10.31
N PRO A 9 -16.70 0.49 9.59
CA PRO A 9 -17.72 -0.47 10.03
C PRO A 9 -17.35 -1.12 11.36
N MET A 10 -18.36 -1.53 12.11
CA MET A 10 -18.15 -2.18 13.40
C MET A 10 -17.23 -3.40 13.30
N LYS A 11 -17.42 -4.21 12.29
CA LYS A 11 -16.59 -5.40 12.06
C LYS A 11 -15.11 -5.05 11.91
N MET A 12 -14.83 -4.00 11.15
CA MET A 12 -13.47 -3.52 10.93
C MET A 12 -12.88 -2.94 12.22
N SER A 13 -13.69 -2.24 13.00
CA SER A 13 -13.27 -1.71 14.30
C SER A 13 -12.84 -2.83 15.25
N LYS A 14 -13.58 -3.93 15.28
CA LYS A 14 -13.24 -5.09 16.11
C LYS A 14 -11.94 -5.74 15.65
N GLN A 15 -11.76 -5.87 14.35
CA GLN A 15 -10.52 -6.41 13.76
C GLN A 15 -9.32 -5.53 14.12
N LEU A 16 -9.49 -4.22 14.06
CA LEU A 16 -8.44 -3.28 14.41
C LEU A 16 -8.03 -3.41 15.87
N ARG A 17 -9.01 -3.47 16.79
CA ARG A 17 -8.72 -3.63 18.22
C ARG A 17 -7.96 -4.92 18.51
N ARG A 18 -8.35 -5.99 17.85
CA ARG A 18 -7.69 -7.29 17.99
C ARG A 18 -6.24 -7.21 17.52
N LEU A 19 -6.01 -6.61 16.37
CA LEU A 19 -4.67 -6.44 15.81
C LEU A 19 -3.78 -5.59 16.73
N CYS A 20 -4.33 -4.50 17.27
CA CYS A 20 -3.61 -3.64 18.20
C CYS A 20 -3.14 -4.42 19.44
N ARG A 21 -4.00 -5.26 19.97
CA ARG A 21 -3.64 -6.10 21.12
C ARG A 21 -2.57 -7.13 20.78
N GLU A 22 -2.69 -7.77 19.63
CA GLU A 22 -1.72 -8.78 19.18
C GLU A 22 -0.35 -8.16 18.92
N GLN A 23 -0.29 -6.95 18.40
CA GLN A 23 0.97 -6.30 18.07
C GLN A 23 1.46 -5.35 19.17
N GLU A 24 0.69 -5.19 20.24
CA GLU A 24 1.00 -4.27 21.33
C GLU A 24 1.26 -2.86 20.85
N LYS A 25 0.41 -2.39 19.90
CA LYS A 25 0.49 -1.06 19.32
C LYS A 25 -0.83 -0.32 19.50
N SER A 26 -0.75 1.01 19.51
CA SER A 26 -1.96 1.83 19.53
C SER A 26 -2.67 1.79 18.17
N ALA A 27 -3.97 2.12 18.17
CA ALA A 27 -4.74 2.21 16.94
C ALA A 27 -4.13 3.24 15.98
N SER A 28 -3.64 4.35 16.52
CA SER A 28 -2.99 5.39 15.72
C SER A 28 -1.73 4.89 15.03
N GLU A 29 -0.92 4.10 15.72
CA GLU A 29 0.29 3.52 15.13
C GLU A 29 -0.02 2.53 14.03
N VAL A 30 -0.98 1.63 14.27
CA VAL A 30 -1.39 0.63 13.27
C VAL A 30 -1.95 1.32 12.03
N LEU A 31 -2.79 2.33 12.22
CA LEU A 31 -3.40 3.06 11.12
C LEU A 31 -2.36 3.86 10.32
N ARG A 32 -1.41 4.51 11.00
CA ARG A 32 -0.35 5.24 10.32
C ARG A 32 0.56 4.32 9.52
N GLU A 33 0.91 3.17 10.07
CA GLU A 33 1.70 2.18 9.35
C GLU A 33 0.96 1.64 8.13
N SER A 34 -0.33 1.33 8.31
CA SER A 34 -1.17 0.84 7.22
C SER A 34 -1.31 1.87 6.09
N LEU A 35 -1.54 3.13 6.46
CA LEU A 35 -1.67 4.21 5.49
C LEU A 35 -0.34 4.46 4.76
N ARG A 36 0.77 4.46 5.48
CA ARG A 36 2.09 4.64 4.89
C ARG A 36 2.38 3.56 3.86
N ARG A 37 2.05 2.32 4.19
CA ARG A 37 2.22 1.18 3.29
C ARG A 37 1.33 1.31 2.05
N TYR A 38 0.07 1.65 2.26
CA TYR A 38 -0.88 1.83 1.17
C TYR A 38 -0.45 2.95 0.22
N LEU A 39 -0.02 4.08 0.76
CA LEU A 39 0.44 5.21 -0.05
C LEU A 39 1.69 4.85 -0.85
N ALA A 40 2.61 4.10 -0.26
CA ALA A 40 3.81 3.64 -0.96
C ALA A 40 3.44 2.68 -2.10
N GLU A 41 2.50 1.78 -1.88
CA GLU A 41 2.01 0.86 -2.90
C GLU A 41 1.35 1.61 -4.06
N GLU A 42 0.56 2.63 -3.75
CA GLU A 42 -0.11 3.45 -4.77
C GLU A 42 0.88 4.26 -5.59
N GLU A 43 1.92 4.82 -4.97
CA GLU A 43 2.97 5.52 -5.68
C GLU A 43 3.70 4.60 -6.65
N LEU A 44 4.00 3.39 -6.20
CA LEU A 44 4.64 2.39 -7.03
C LEU A 44 3.75 1.99 -8.21
N GLU A 45 2.46 1.84 -7.96
CA GLU A 45 1.48 1.52 -9.01
C GLU A 45 1.40 2.64 -10.06
N GLN A 46 1.46 3.90 -9.63
CA GLN A 46 1.48 5.03 -10.55
C GLN A 46 2.73 5.00 -11.44
N ILE A 47 3.87 4.65 -10.87
CA ILE A 47 5.11 4.51 -11.63
C ILE A 47 4.98 3.39 -12.66
N ARG A 48 4.41 2.26 -12.26
CA ARG A 48 4.16 1.14 -13.18
C ARG A 48 3.26 1.54 -14.34
N ARG A 49 2.21 2.29 -14.08
CA ARG A 49 1.30 2.79 -15.12
C ARG A 49 2.01 3.70 -16.11
N LYS A 50 2.88 4.57 -15.61
CA LYS A 50 3.65 5.47 -16.46
C LYS A 50 4.67 4.72 -17.32
N LEU A 51 5.24 3.65 -16.81
CA LEU A 51 6.22 2.84 -17.53
C LEU A 51 5.60 1.82 -18.47
N ARG A 52 4.32 1.50 -18.29
CA ARG A 52 3.65 0.47 -19.09
C ARG A 52 3.77 0.67 -20.60
N PRO A 53 3.54 1.86 -21.16
CA PRO A 53 3.69 2.05 -22.61
C PRO A 53 5.10 1.74 -23.10
N TYR A 54 6.11 2.11 -22.34
CA TYR A 54 7.51 1.82 -22.68
C TYR A 54 7.82 0.34 -22.57
N ALA A 55 7.32 -0.32 -21.53
CA ALA A 55 7.51 -1.74 -21.30
C ALA A 55 6.85 -2.56 -22.43
N GLU A 56 5.63 -2.20 -22.82
CA GLU A 56 4.91 -2.86 -23.90
C GLU A 56 5.63 -2.68 -25.24
N ALA A 57 6.17 -1.51 -25.52
CA ALA A 57 6.95 -1.23 -26.72
C ALA A 57 8.19 -2.08 -26.81
N GLN A 58 8.75 -2.50 -25.66
CA GLN A 58 9.93 -3.36 -25.59
C GLN A 58 9.60 -4.84 -25.40
N GLY A 59 8.30 -5.20 -25.39
CA GLY A 59 7.86 -6.57 -25.19
C GLY A 59 7.89 -7.04 -23.75
N ILE A 60 7.89 -6.12 -22.80
CA ILE A 60 7.86 -6.41 -21.36
C ILE A 60 6.41 -6.25 -20.87
N PHE A 61 5.81 -7.34 -20.37
CA PHE A 61 4.39 -7.34 -20.00
C PHE A 61 4.13 -7.65 -18.53
N THR A 62 5.14 -8.05 -17.75
CA THR A 62 4.98 -8.42 -16.34
C THR A 62 6.01 -7.70 -15.48
N ASP A 63 5.73 -7.61 -14.15
CA ASP A 63 6.66 -7.05 -13.17
C ASP A 63 7.97 -7.85 -13.14
N GLU A 64 7.88 -9.15 -13.32
CA GLU A 64 9.04 -10.02 -13.35
C GLU A 64 9.97 -9.69 -14.52
N ASP A 65 9.40 -9.39 -15.70
CA ASP A 65 10.17 -8.95 -16.86
C ASP A 65 10.85 -7.62 -16.61
N VAL A 66 10.19 -6.70 -15.92
CA VAL A 66 10.76 -5.42 -15.53
C VAL A 66 11.97 -5.63 -14.60
N PHE A 67 11.86 -6.54 -13.65
CA PHE A 67 12.96 -6.89 -12.75
C PHE A 67 14.16 -7.45 -13.50
N LYS A 68 13.93 -8.27 -14.49
CA LYS A 68 15.01 -8.84 -15.32
C LYS A 68 15.76 -7.75 -16.09
N VAL A 69 15.06 -6.72 -16.55
CA VAL A 69 15.68 -5.61 -17.29
C VAL A 69 16.50 -4.72 -16.35
N VAL A 70 16.03 -4.52 -15.11
CA VAL A 70 16.67 -3.63 -14.12
C VAL A 70 17.84 -4.33 -13.42
N SER A 71 17.73 -5.62 -13.20
CA SER A 71 18.78 -6.39 -12.53
C SER A 71 19.75 -7.01 -13.53
#